data_1ccb1e7155d1336a6603d910c27060d4
#
_entry.id   1ccb1e7155d1336a6603d910c27060d4
#
_cell.length_a   1.000
_cell.length_b   1.000
_cell.length_c   1.000
_cell.angle_alpha   90.00
_cell.angle_beta   90.00
_cell.angle_gamma   90.00
#
_symmetry.space_group_name_H-M   'P 1'
#
loop_
_entity.id
_entity.type
_entity.pdbx_description
1 polymer ?
#
loop_
_entity_poly.entity_id
_entity_poly.type
_entity_poly.pdbx_seq_one_letter_code
_entity_poly.pdbx_strand_id
1 'polypeptide(L)'
;MATQPTTIREIIDQIHPDDLDFVLKAEEATLVKMKEIGFEHQLFLKTSYCFRMRVSNGSYHLFHHQAIHLAKDHFGRLTSALNIHTDVQHITQSNNKIVLVTGIGTRDDYCQIDLSKQLPQFDIPKFSKREMEIVSLVAKGNSSPQIAEKLFISPDTVRTHRKNLFRKTKTKSVGEFIRKCIEWGLLQLFCFFNIEFFI
;
A
#
# COMPACT_ATOMS: atom_id res chain seq x y z
N MET A 1 7.22 -4.29 -26.88
CA MET A 1 7.10 -3.18 -25.91
C MET A 1 6.36 -3.75 -24.73
N ALA A 2 6.92 -3.71 -23.53
CA ALA A 2 6.17 -4.06 -22.32
C ALA A 2 5.11 -2.96 -22.10
N THR A 3 3.84 -3.35 -22.00
CA THR A 3 2.77 -2.43 -21.65
C THR A 3 2.99 -1.95 -20.22
N GLN A 4 2.90 -0.64 -19.99
CA GLN A 4 2.97 -0.09 -18.65
C GLN A 4 1.79 -0.59 -17.82
N PRO A 5 2.01 -0.92 -16.53
CA PRO A 5 0.93 -1.35 -15.66
C PRO A 5 -0.06 -0.19 -15.47
N THR A 6 -1.33 -0.46 -15.74
CA THR A 6 -2.43 0.53 -15.64
C THR A 6 -3.27 0.34 -14.38
N THR A 7 -3.03 -0.74 -13.65
CA THR A 7 -3.76 -1.08 -12.43
C THR A 7 -2.79 -1.41 -11.30
N ILE A 8 -3.24 -1.18 -10.07
CA ILE A 8 -2.55 -1.56 -8.83
C ILE A 8 -2.17 -3.04 -8.83
N ARG A 9 -3.08 -3.88 -9.29
CA ARG A 9 -2.88 -5.32 -9.31
C ARG A 9 -1.68 -5.68 -10.17
N GLU A 10 -1.56 -5.07 -11.34
CA GLU A 10 -0.43 -5.28 -12.25
C GLU A 10 0.90 -4.87 -11.61
N ILE A 11 0.91 -3.80 -10.80
CA ILE A 11 2.10 -3.37 -10.08
C ILE A 11 2.46 -4.35 -8.96
N ILE A 12 1.48 -4.74 -8.15
CA ILE A 12 1.69 -5.72 -7.07
C ILE A 12 2.18 -7.06 -7.64
N ASP A 13 1.64 -7.48 -8.78
CA ASP A 13 2.03 -8.72 -9.47
C ASP A 13 3.49 -8.65 -10.04
N GLN A 14 4.10 -7.44 -10.11
CA GLN A 14 5.52 -7.29 -10.43
C GLN A 14 6.43 -7.46 -9.19
N ILE A 15 5.92 -7.29 -7.98
CA ILE A 15 6.72 -7.44 -6.75
C ILE A 15 7.07 -8.90 -6.55
N HIS A 16 8.33 -9.17 -6.15
CA HIS A 16 8.74 -10.53 -5.82
C HIS A 16 7.88 -11.06 -4.66
N PRO A 17 7.34 -12.30 -4.74
CA PRO A 17 6.43 -12.84 -3.72
C PRO A 17 6.99 -12.79 -2.30
N ASP A 18 8.28 -13.07 -2.11
CA ASP A 18 8.93 -13.04 -0.80
C ASP A 18 9.10 -11.63 -0.22
N ASP A 19 9.03 -10.59 -1.06
CA ASP A 19 9.18 -9.20 -0.62
C ASP A 19 7.84 -8.55 -0.27
N LEU A 20 6.72 -9.19 -0.62
CA LEU A 20 5.39 -8.60 -0.44
C LEU A 20 5.09 -8.30 1.04
N ASP A 21 5.43 -9.22 1.95
CA ASP A 21 5.26 -9.02 3.40
C ASP A 21 6.10 -7.84 3.91
N PHE A 22 7.33 -7.71 3.41
CA PHE A 22 8.19 -6.57 3.74
C PHE A 22 7.61 -5.25 3.22
N VAL A 23 7.14 -5.20 1.98
CA VAL A 23 6.51 -4.00 1.39
C VAL A 23 5.30 -3.57 2.22
N LEU A 24 4.44 -4.50 2.62
CA LEU A 24 3.29 -4.21 3.48
C LEU A 24 3.72 -3.59 4.82
N LYS A 25 4.73 -4.16 5.46
CA LYS A 25 5.28 -3.64 6.73
C LYS A 25 5.97 -2.29 6.54
N ALA A 26 6.63 -2.06 5.42
CA ALA A 26 7.26 -0.79 5.09
C ALA A 26 6.22 0.33 4.96
N GLU A 27 5.11 0.06 4.27
CA GLU A 27 3.99 0.99 4.14
C GLU A 27 3.35 1.31 5.49
N GLU A 28 3.10 0.28 6.31
CA GLU A 28 2.56 0.46 7.67
C GLU A 28 3.49 1.32 8.53
N ALA A 29 4.79 1.02 8.54
CA ALA A 29 5.78 1.76 9.32
C ALA A 29 5.87 3.22 8.86
N THR A 30 5.80 3.47 7.55
CA THR A 30 5.73 4.82 6.97
C THR A 30 4.55 5.60 7.51
N LEU A 31 3.38 4.99 7.56
CA LEU A 31 2.17 5.61 8.06
C LEU A 31 2.23 5.96 9.54
N VAL A 32 2.69 5.02 10.34
CA VAL A 32 2.90 5.26 11.76
C VAL A 32 3.83 6.46 11.95
N LYS A 33 4.92 6.51 11.19
CA LYS A 33 5.88 7.61 11.28
C LYS A 33 5.31 8.94 10.80
N MET A 34 4.56 8.96 9.69
CA MET A 34 3.88 10.16 9.21
C MET A 34 2.84 10.68 10.22
N LYS A 35 2.15 9.78 10.91
CA LYS A 35 1.22 10.15 11.98
C LYS A 35 1.94 10.78 13.18
N GLU A 36 3.10 10.25 13.56
CA GLU A 36 3.93 10.81 14.63
C GLU A 36 4.47 12.20 14.28
N ILE A 37 4.87 12.44 13.02
CA ILE A 37 5.33 13.74 12.52
C ILE A 37 4.17 14.72 12.40
N GLY A 38 2.98 14.25 12.05
CA GLY A 38 1.77 15.00 11.78
C GLY A 38 1.35 14.88 10.30
N PHE A 39 0.15 14.38 10.04
CA PHE A 39 -0.37 14.21 8.67
C PHE A 39 -0.54 15.53 7.90
N GLU A 40 -0.61 16.66 8.58
CA GLU A 40 -0.61 17.98 7.95
C GLU A 40 0.67 18.22 7.13
N HIS A 41 1.78 17.59 7.52
CA HIS A 41 3.08 17.71 6.87
C HIS A 41 3.32 16.69 5.73
N GLN A 42 2.39 15.80 5.47
CA GLN A 42 2.58 14.67 4.53
C GLN A 42 3.05 15.08 3.12
N LEU A 43 2.68 16.28 2.64
CA LEU A 43 3.12 16.79 1.33
C LEU A 43 4.58 17.26 1.31
N PHE A 44 5.21 17.34 2.47
CA PHE A 44 6.61 17.74 2.65
C PHE A 44 7.46 16.56 3.15
N LEU A 45 6.97 15.34 2.98
CA LEU A 45 7.68 14.12 3.35
C LEU A 45 7.85 13.22 2.13
N LYS A 46 8.99 12.57 2.09
CA LYS A 46 9.33 11.52 1.14
C LYS A 46 9.59 10.23 1.88
N THR A 47 9.08 9.14 1.38
CA THR A 47 9.37 7.80 1.88
C THR A 47 10.19 7.02 0.89
N SER A 48 11.04 6.12 1.36
CA SER A 48 11.78 5.23 0.47
C SER A 48 12.23 3.94 1.16
N TYR A 49 12.28 2.88 0.37
CA TYR A 49 12.80 1.56 0.74
C TYR A 49 13.09 0.75 -0.52
N CYS A 50 13.73 -0.41 -0.39
CA CYS A 50 14.06 -1.25 -1.53
C CYS A 50 13.25 -2.55 -1.50
N PHE A 51 12.86 -3.05 -2.69
CA PHE A 51 12.27 -4.37 -2.88
C PHE A 51 12.49 -4.85 -4.32
N ARG A 52 12.33 -6.15 -4.56
CA ARG A 52 12.53 -6.74 -5.88
C ARG A 52 11.28 -6.62 -6.73
N MET A 53 11.45 -6.17 -7.98
CA MET A 53 10.42 -6.13 -9.00
C MET A 53 10.86 -6.93 -10.24
N ARG A 54 9.87 -7.48 -10.95
CA ARG A 54 10.08 -8.23 -12.19
C ARG A 54 10.42 -7.28 -13.33
N VAL A 55 11.49 -7.57 -14.04
CA VAL A 55 11.89 -6.84 -15.23
C VAL A 55 11.45 -7.57 -16.51
N SER A 56 11.60 -6.93 -17.67
CA SER A 56 11.05 -7.38 -18.96
C SER A 56 11.49 -8.79 -19.40
N ASN A 57 12.67 -9.24 -18.96
CA ASN A 57 13.17 -10.59 -19.24
C ASN A 57 12.64 -11.67 -18.26
N GLY A 58 11.75 -11.28 -17.32
CA GLY A 58 11.15 -12.16 -16.32
C GLY A 58 11.98 -12.36 -15.04
N SER A 59 13.22 -11.87 -14.99
CA SER A 59 14.03 -11.89 -13.76
C SER A 59 13.56 -10.82 -12.76
N TYR A 60 14.05 -10.91 -11.52
CA TYR A 60 13.77 -9.92 -10.50
C TYR A 60 15.02 -9.11 -10.19
N HIS A 61 14.91 -7.79 -10.25
CA HIS A 61 15.93 -6.85 -9.86
C HIS A 61 15.53 -6.12 -8.58
N LEU A 62 16.52 -5.64 -7.82
CA LEU A 62 16.28 -4.78 -6.68
C LEU A 62 16.02 -3.36 -7.15
N PHE A 63 14.89 -2.79 -6.74
CA PHE A 63 14.51 -1.40 -7.02
C PHE A 63 14.51 -0.59 -5.74
N HIS A 64 15.00 0.65 -5.83
CA HIS A 64 14.78 1.68 -4.83
C HIS A 64 13.46 2.39 -5.15
N HIS A 65 12.48 2.17 -4.30
CA HIS A 65 11.18 2.84 -4.34
C HIS A 65 11.25 4.14 -3.55
N GLN A 66 10.68 5.20 -4.11
CA GLN A 66 10.47 6.48 -3.45
C GLN A 66 9.05 6.94 -3.68
N ALA A 67 8.37 7.44 -2.65
CA ALA A 67 7.04 8.00 -2.75
C ALA A 67 7.00 9.44 -2.20
N ILE A 68 6.39 10.33 -2.95
CA ILE A 68 6.17 11.74 -2.61
C ILE A 68 4.68 12.04 -2.76
N HIS A 69 4.06 12.58 -1.74
CA HIS A 69 2.67 13.00 -1.78
C HIS A 69 2.55 14.37 -2.46
N LEU A 70 1.71 14.48 -3.49
CA LEU A 70 1.57 15.70 -4.30
C LEU A 70 0.33 16.52 -3.94
N ALA A 71 -0.77 15.87 -3.58
CA ALA A 71 -2.02 16.56 -3.29
C ALA A 71 -2.88 15.80 -2.26
N LYS A 72 -3.70 16.56 -1.53
CA LYS A 72 -4.74 16.06 -0.62
C LYS A 72 -6.05 16.81 -0.84
N ASP A 73 -7.17 16.16 -0.53
CA ASP A 73 -8.47 16.79 -0.56
C ASP A 73 -8.72 17.66 0.70
N HIS A 74 -9.89 18.32 0.74
CA HIS A 74 -10.30 19.17 1.85
C HIS A 74 -10.53 18.40 3.18
N PHE A 75 -10.59 17.07 3.13
CA PHE A 75 -10.60 16.20 4.32
C PHE A 75 -9.21 15.74 4.75
N GLY A 76 -8.14 16.18 4.06
CA GLY A 76 -6.77 15.76 4.31
C GLY A 76 -6.40 14.39 3.73
N ARG A 77 -7.27 13.77 2.91
CA ARG A 77 -7.02 12.48 2.29
C ARG A 77 -6.12 12.67 1.06
N LEU A 78 -5.12 11.82 0.92
CA LEU A 78 -4.23 11.82 -0.22
C LEU A 78 -5.02 11.58 -1.52
N THR A 79 -4.85 12.46 -2.50
CA THR A 79 -5.48 12.36 -3.82
C THR A 79 -4.48 12.08 -4.93
N SER A 80 -3.20 12.42 -4.72
CA SER A 80 -2.15 12.21 -5.71
C SER A 80 -0.80 12.01 -5.02
N ALA A 81 0.00 11.08 -5.54
CA ALA A 81 1.38 10.85 -5.14
C ALA A 81 2.23 10.47 -6.36
N LEU A 82 3.52 10.72 -6.29
CA LEU A 82 4.51 10.31 -7.27
C LEU A 82 5.31 9.13 -6.70
N ASN A 83 5.32 8.01 -7.42
CA ASN A 83 6.17 6.87 -7.12
C ASN A 83 7.29 6.77 -8.15
N ILE A 84 8.52 6.71 -7.66
CA ILE A 84 9.72 6.58 -8.46
C ILE A 84 10.35 5.23 -8.14
N HIS A 85 10.61 4.43 -9.17
CA HIS A 85 11.28 3.14 -9.05
C HIS A 85 12.58 3.18 -9.83
N THR A 86 13.70 3.12 -9.13
CA THR A 86 15.05 3.12 -9.74
C THR A 86 15.64 1.73 -9.61
N ASP A 87 16.03 1.09 -10.72
CA ASP A 87 16.78 -0.17 -10.71
C ASP A 87 18.16 0.06 -10.10
N VAL A 88 18.40 -0.55 -8.94
CA VAL A 88 19.66 -0.45 -8.20
C VAL A 88 20.43 -1.79 -8.17
N GLN A 89 20.02 -2.76 -8.98
CA GLN A 89 20.64 -4.08 -9.05
C GLN A 89 22.14 -4.03 -9.32
N HIS A 90 22.60 -3.02 -10.06
CA HIS A 90 24.00 -2.77 -10.35
C HIS A 90 24.79 -2.16 -9.18
N ILE A 91 24.09 -1.60 -8.18
CA ILE A 91 24.68 -1.00 -6.96
C ILE A 91 24.68 -2.03 -5.82
N THR A 92 23.53 -2.67 -5.61
CA THR A 92 23.35 -3.67 -4.55
C THR A 92 22.28 -4.69 -4.93
N GLN A 93 22.47 -5.92 -4.48
CA GLN A 93 21.51 -7.02 -4.69
C GLN A 93 20.79 -7.41 -3.40
N SER A 94 21.18 -6.80 -2.27
CA SER A 94 20.65 -7.12 -0.96
C SER A 94 19.74 -6.02 -0.44
N ASN A 95 18.50 -6.37 -0.11
CA ASN A 95 17.59 -5.48 0.58
C ASN A 95 18.01 -5.37 2.05
N ASN A 96 18.37 -4.16 2.49
CA ASN A 96 18.77 -3.87 3.87
C ASN A 96 17.59 -3.79 4.86
N LYS A 97 16.36 -3.89 4.34
CA LYS A 97 15.11 -3.80 5.14
C LYS A 97 14.95 -2.48 5.91
N ILE A 98 15.56 -1.42 5.41
CA ILE A 98 15.45 -0.07 5.95
C ILE A 98 14.35 0.70 5.21
N VAL A 99 13.50 1.37 5.98
CA VAL A 99 12.54 2.37 5.49
C VAL A 99 13.01 3.75 5.95
N LEU A 100 13.03 4.70 5.03
CA LEU A 100 13.34 6.08 5.32
C LEU A 100 12.09 6.95 5.18
N VAL A 101 11.87 7.83 6.14
CA VAL A 101 10.93 8.95 6.04
C VAL A 101 11.74 10.22 6.19
N THR A 102 11.79 11.03 5.14
CA THR A 102 12.64 12.22 5.08
C THR A 102 11.84 13.45 4.68
N GLY A 103 12.22 14.60 5.23
CA GLY A 103 11.69 15.89 4.83
C GLY A 103 12.11 16.26 3.40
N ILE A 104 11.27 17.05 2.74
CA ILE A 104 11.59 17.71 1.46
C ILE A 104 11.28 19.21 1.55
N GLY A 105 11.93 20.00 0.69
CA GLY A 105 11.77 21.45 0.69
C GLY A 105 12.35 22.10 1.95
N THR A 106 11.50 22.64 2.79
CA THR A 106 11.90 23.36 4.02
C THR A 106 11.99 22.48 5.27
N ARG A 107 11.75 21.18 5.14
CA ARG A 107 11.78 20.25 6.28
C ARG A 107 13.07 19.42 6.26
N ASP A 108 13.59 19.18 7.45
CA ASP A 108 14.85 18.45 7.69
C ASP A 108 14.62 17.13 8.44
N ASP A 109 13.36 16.63 8.47
CA ASP A 109 13.05 15.34 9.08
C ASP A 109 13.93 14.23 8.48
N TYR A 110 14.47 13.39 9.33
CA TYR A 110 15.19 12.19 8.94
C TYR A 110 14.89 11.06 9.92
N CYS A 111 14.10 10.10 9.46
CA CYS A 111 13.74 8.92 10.24
C CYS A 111 14.13 7.66 9.48
N GLN A 112 14.93 6.82 10.13
CA GLN A 112 15.32 5.51 9.64
C GLN A 112 14.63 4.44 10.49
N ILE A 113 13.89 3.54 9.83
CA ILE A 113 13.16 2.44 10.47
C ILE A 113 13.77 1.14 9.98
N ASP A 114 14.35 0.38 10.90
CA ASP A 114 14.96 -0.91 10.61
C ASP A 114 13.92 -2.04 10.81
N LEU A 115 13.41 -2.57 9.71
CA LEU A 115 12.44 -3.67 9.70
C LEU A 115 13.10 -5.06 9.71
N SER A 116 14.43 -5.15 9.76
CA SER A 116 15.14 -6.41 9.97
C SER A 116 15.01 -6.90 11.41
N LYS A 117 14.83 -5.96 12.34
CA LYS A 117 14.53 -6.23 13.74
C LYS A 117 13.02 -6.29 13.85
N GLN A 118 12.47 -7.46 14.10
CA GLN A 118 11.03 -7.71 14.16
C GLN A 118 10.27 -6.58 14.87
N LEU A 119 9.51 -5.80 14.11
CA LEU A 119 8.45 -5.00 14.69
C LEU A 119 7.42 -5.95 15.33
N PRO A 120 6.71 -5.53 16.40
CA PRO A 120 5.65 -6.35 16.95
C PRO A 120 4.72 -6.78 15.81
N GLN A 121 4.59 -8.09 15.61
CA GLN A 121 3.68 -8.65 14.62
C GLN A 121 2.26 -8.24 15.04
N PHE A 122 1.70 -7.26 14.31
CA PHE A 122 0.25 -7.22 14.23
C PHE A 122 -0.17 -8.53 13.56
N ASP A 123 -1.03 -9.29 14.23
CA ASP A 123 -1.61 -10.51 13.68
C ASP A 123 -2.61 -10.10 12.57
N ILE A 124 -2.06 -9.64 11.43
CA ILE A 124 -2.85 -9.21 10.28
C ILE A 124 -3.35 -10.48 9.60
N PRO A 125 -4.66 -10.71 9.55
CA PRO A 125 -5.20 -11.87 8.90
C PRO A 125 -4.81 -11.89 7.41
N LYS A 126 -4.40 -13.05 6.90
CA LYS A 126 -4.14 -13.20 5.47
C LYS A 126 -5.45 -13.07 4.68
N PHE A 127 -5.49 -12.14 3.74
CA PHE A 127 -6.61 -11.94 2.85
C PHE A 127 -6.34 -12.59 1.50
N SER A 128 -7.36 -13.26 0.96
CA SER A 128 -7.31 -13.74 -0.43
C SER A 128 -7.42 -12.57 -1.41
N LYS A 129 -7.03 -12.79 -2.66
CA LYS A 129 -7.19 -11.78 -3.73
C LYS A 129 -8.62 -11.26 -3.81
N ARG A 130 -9.60 -12.16 -3.72
CA ARG A 130 -11.02 -11.82 -3.76
C ARG A 130 -11.49 -11.02 -2.55
N GLU A 131 -10.98 -11.34 -1.37
CA GLU A 131 -11.25 -10.57 -0.15
C GLU A 131 -10.69 -9.15 -0.28
N MET A 132 -9.49 -8.97 -0.83
CA MET A 132 -8.89 -7.66 -1.03
C MET A 132 -9.65 -6.79 -2.04
N GLU A 133 -10.16 -7.38 -3.13
CA GLU A 133 -11.05 -6.68 -4.08
C GLU A 133 -12.30 -6.13 -3.36
N ILE A 134 -12.90 -6.95 -2.51
CA ILE A 134 -14.09 -6.55 -1.73
C ILE A 134 -13.74 -5.49 -0.68
N VAL A 135 -12.61 -5.63 0.04
CA VAL A 135 -12.10 -4.62 0.98
C VAL A 135 -11.99 -3.25 0.31
N SER A 136 -11.37 -3.20 -0.88
CA SER A 136 -11.22 -1.97 -1.65
C SER A 136 -12.56 -1.31 -2.00
N LEU A 137 -13.52 -2.10 -2.48
CA LEU A 137 -14.84 -1.59 -2.87
C LEU A 137 -15.67 -1.16 -1.66
N VAL A 138 -15.57 -1.86 -0.53
CA VAL A 138 -16.18 -1.45 0.75
C VAL A 138 -15.60 -0.12 1.21
N ALA A 139 -14.29 0.06 1.12
CA ALA A 139 -13.62 1.31 1.50
C ALA A 139 -14.03 2.49 0.62
N LYS A 140 -14.34 2.24 -0.65
CA LYS A 140 -14.89 3.23 -1.58
C LYS A 140 -16.38 3.53 -1.35
N GLY A 141 -17.00 2.96 -0.31
CA GLY A 141 -18.39 3.19 0.04
C GLY A 141 -19.40 2.39 -0.79
N ASN A 142 -18.97 1.40 -1.59
CA ASN A 142 -19.89 0.62 -2.40
C ASN A 142 -20.76 -0.29 -1.54
N SER A 143 -22.06 -0.33 -1.85
CA SER A 143 -23.03 -1.27 -1.28
C SER A 143 -22.83 -2.70 -1.81
N SER A 144 -23.39 -3.70 -1.12
CA SER A 144 -23.25 -5.09 -1.58
C SER A 144 -23.80 -5.35 -3.00
N PRO A 145 -24.91 -4.74 -3.45
CA PRO A 145 -25.34 -4.83 -4.84
C PRO A 145 -24.33 -4.21 -5.83
N GLN A 146 -23.79 -3.03 -5.53
CA GLN A 146 -22.80 -2.37 -6.38
C GLN A 146 -21.48 -3.16 -6.48
N ILE A 147 -21.06 -3.79 -5.38
CA ILE A 147 -19.89 -4.69 -5.37
C ILE A 147 -20.17 -5.93 -6.23
N ALA A 148 -21.38 -6.49 -6.10
CA ALA A 148 -21.80 -7.67 -6.86
C ALA A 148 -21.76 -7.41 -8.37
N GLU A 149 -22.27 -6.27 -8.81
CA GLU A 149 -22.23 -5.83 -10.20
C GLU A 149 -20.79 -5.69 -10.70
N LYS A 150 -19.94 -4.94 -9.97
CA LYS A 150 -18.52 -4.70 -10.35
C LYS A 150 -17.69 -5.97 -10.39
N LEU A 151 -18.02 -6.95 -9.58
CA LEU A 151 -17.26 -8.20 -9.46
C LEU A 151 -17.89 -9.38 -10.18
N PHE A 152 -19.02 -9.16 -10.88
CA PHE A 152 -19.79 -10.20 -11.61
C PHE A 152 -20.14 -11.41 -10.74
N ILE A 153 -20.65 -11.17 -9.52
CA ILE A 153 -21.10 -12.21 -8.57
C ILE A 153 -22.45 -11.82 -7.97
N SER A 154 -23.09 -12.75 -7.25
CA SER A 154 -24.36 -12.44 -6.59
C SER A 154 -24.20 -11.52 -5.38
N PRO A 155 -25.20 -10.67 -5.04
CA PRO A 155 -25.17 -9.87 -3.81
C PRO A 155 -25.04 -10.73 -2.55
N ASP A 156 -25.57 -11.94 -2.54
CA ASP A 156 -25.46 -12.87 -1.41
C ASP A 156 -24.03 -13.39 -1.25
N THR A 157 -23.33 -13.62 -2.35
CA THR A 157 -21.90 -13.96 -2.32
C THR A 157 -21.08 -12.81 -1.70
N VAL A 158 -21.39 -11.55 -2.06
CA VAL A 158 -20.75 -10.37 -1.44
C VAL A 158 -21.04 -10.29 0.05
N ARG A 159 -22.30 -10.50 0.46
CA ARG A 159 -22.67 -10.51 1.90
C ARG A 159 -21.91 -11.57 2.67
N THR A 160 -21.76 -12.76 2.10
CA THR A 160 -20.97 -13.86 2.69
C THR A 160 -19.51 -13.47 2.85
N HIS A 161 -18.88 -12.89 1.83
CA HIS A 161 -17.52 -12.40 1.91
C HIS A 161 -17.36 -11.31 2.98
N ARG A 162 -18.27 -10.33 3.04
CA ARG A 162 -18.25 -9.27 4.06
C ARG A 162 -18.37 -9.85 5.48
N LYS A 163 -19.27 -10.81 5.69
CA LYS A 163 -19.41 -11.51 6.98
C LYS A 163 -18.10 -12.22 7.37
N ASN A 164 -17.46 -12.90 6.42
CA ASN A 164 -16.19 -13.57 6.64
C ASN A 164 -15.06 -12.56 6.95
N LEU A 165 -15.00 -11.44 6.25
CA LEU A 165 -14.05 -10.35 6.49
C LEU A 165 -14.23 -9.79 7.92
N PHE A 166 -15.44 -9.48 8.35
CA PHE A 166 -15.70 -8.97 9.70
C PHE A 166 -15.33 -9.98 10.79
N ARG A 167 -15.63 -11.26 10.57
CA ARG A 167 -15.21 -12.33 11.47
C ARG A 167 -13.70 -12.45 11.56
N LYS A 168 -13.02 -12.44 10.41
CA LYS A 168 -11.56 -12.56 10.27
C LYS A 168 -10.83 -11.39 10.94
N THR A 169 -11.37 -10.18 10.83
CA THR A 169 -10.83 -8.97 11.42
C THR A 169 -11.32 -8.69 12.84
N LYS A 170 -12.23 -9.53 13.36
CA LYS A 170 -12.87 -9.34 14.69
C LYS A 170 -13.52 -7.95 14.81
N THR A 171 -14.21 -7.48 13.77
CA THR A 171 -14.91 -6.18 13.74
C THR A 171 -16.43 -6.38 13.68
N LYS A 172 -17.18 -5.40 14.21
CA LYS A 172 -18.65 -5.46 14.31
C LYS A 172 -19.35 -4.50 13.37
N SER A 173 -18.64 -3.51 12.81
CA SER A 173 -19.19 -2.50 11.92
C SER A 173 -18.27 -2.22 10.72
N VAL A 174 -18.84 -1.64 9.66
CA VAL A 174 -18.06 -1.21 8.48
C VAL A 174 -17.03 -0.16 8.85
N GLY A 175 -17.39 0.80 9.71
CA GLY A 175 -16.47 1.85 10.16
C GLY A 175 -15.28 1.29 10.94
N GLU A 176 -15.52 0.35 11.87
CA GLU A 176 -14.47 -0.33 12.62
C GLU A 176 -13.57 -1.17 11.68
N PHE A 177 -14.19 -1.87 10.73
CA PHE A 177 -13.48 -2.66 9.74
C PHE A 177 -12.55 -1.79 8.88
N ILE A 178 -13.07 -0.67 8.33
CA ILE A 178 -12.29 0.26 7.52
C ILE A 178 -11.14 0.87 8.32
N ARG A 179 -11.41 1.33 9.57
CA ARG A 179 -10.37 1.85 10.45
C ARG A 179 -9.25 0.83 10.65
N LYS A 180 -9.59 -0.42 10.94
CA LYS A 180 -8.61 -1.50 11.11
C LYS A 180 -7.82 -1.79 9.84
N CYS A 181 -8.48 -1.78 8.67
CA CYS A 181 -7.81 -1.93 7.39
C CYS A 181 -6.85 -0.75 7.09
N ILE A 182 -7.18 0.46 7.54
CA ILE A 182 -6.27 1.62 7.47
C ILE A 182 -5.10 1.42 8.43
N GLU A 183 -5.37 1.05 9.70
CA GLU A 183 -4.33 0.78 10.71
C GLU A 183 -3.35 -0.32 10.27
N TRP A 184 -3.80 -1.29 9.49
CA TRP A 184 -2.98 -2.36 8.91
C TRP A 184 -2.34 -2.00 7.56
N GLY A 185 -2.49 -0.76 7.07
CA GLY A 185 -1.96 -0.33 5.77
C GLY A 185 -2.66 -0.92 4.54
N LEU A 186 -3.67 -1.78 4.74
CA LEU A 186 -4.35 -2.50 3.65
C LEU A 186 -5.10 -1.57 2.69
N LEU A 187 -5.59 -0.43 3.15
CA LEU A 187 -6.34 0.52 2.33
C LEU A 187 -5.46 1.63 1.74
N GLN A 188 -4.30 1.85 2.30
CA GLN A 188 -3.37 2.85 1.79
C GLN A 188 -2.56 2.35 0.60
N LEU A 189 -2.30 1.07 0.47
CA LEU A 189 -1.89 0.48 -0.79
C LEU A 189 -2.81 0.92 -1.95
N PHE A 190 -4.11 1.13 -1.68
CA PHE A 190 -5.07 1.60 -2.67
C PHE A 190 -5.08 3.12 -2.88
N CYS A 191 -4.66 3.93 -1.91
CA CYS A 191 -4.53 5.38 -2.10
C CYS A 191 -3.25 5.77 -2.84
N PHE A 192 -2.15 5.02 -2.63
CA PHE A 192 -0.87 5.27 -3.31
C PHE A 192 -0.89 4.96 -4.79
N PHE A 193 -1.88 4.22 -5.26
CA PHE A 193 -1.91 3.70 -6.63
C PHE A 193 -2.95 4.36 -7.56
N ASN A 194 -3.71 5.36 -7.13
CA ASN A 194 -4.48 6.22 -8.04
C ASN A 194 -3.58 7.28 -8.69
N ILE A 195 -2.40 6.88 -9.18
CA ILE A 195 -1.38 7.81 -9.64
C ILE A 195 -1.25 7.68 -11.13
N GLU A 196 -1.38 8.82 -11.81
CA GLU A 196 -0.89 8.98 -13.17
C GLU A 196 0.64 8.82 -13.17
N PHE A 197 1.12 7.82 -13.89
CA PHE A 197 2.54 7.65 -14.14
C PHE A 197 3.01 8.75 -15.10
N PHE A 198 3.76 9.71 -14.60
CA PHE A 198 4.65 10.50 -15.43
C PHE A 198 6.03 9.84 -15.40
N ILE A 199 6.50 9.45 -16.60
CA ILE A 199 7.87 9.01 -16.88
C ILE A 199 8.70 10.25 -17.15
#